data_576dfacbd1ca281906e4a92306d8844b
#
_entry.id   576dfacbd1ca281906e4a92306d8844b
#
_cell.length_a   1.000
_cell.length_b   1.000
_cell.length_c   1.000
_cell.angle_alpha   90.00
_cell.angle_beta   90.00
_cell.angle_gamma   90.00
#
_symmetry.space_group_name_H-M   'P 1'
#
loop_
_entity.id
_entity.type
_entity.pdbx_description
1 polymer ?
#
loop_
_entity_poly.entity_id
_entity_poly.type
_entity_poly.pdbx_seq_one_letter_code
_entity_poly.pdbx_strand_id
1 'polypeptide(L)'
;MSTTTHQSRAGRMRTAGLAFAIGALIVGTGGVASAQDASPAATEVYTVNAVTDATGTFLTGEDGKTLYFFTPDAVPGASVCEGDCIANWPAFLLEADETLAVGEGVTGVLATFPRSDGTMQVSYDGRPVYYFIGDQAAGDVKGQGIGDVWFVAAVDGSVPAAPAASTAP
;
A
#
# COMPACT_ATOMS: atom_id res chain seq x y z
N MET A 1 21.33 -30.03 3.07
CA MET A 1 22.11 -28.80 3.08
C MET A 1 21.84 -28.08 1.77
N SER A 2 20.92 -27.12 1.77
CA SER A 2 20.62 -26.28 0.60
C SER A 2 20.52 -24.84 1.12
N THR A 3 21.52 -24.05 0.77
CA THR A 3 21.67 -22.64 1.10
C THR A 3 20.84 -21.83 0.11
N THR A 4 19.74 -21.23 0.58
CA THR A 4 18.97 -20.26 -0.19
C THR A 4 19.59 -18.89 0.01
N THR A 5 20.15 -18.35 -1.07
CA THR A 5 20.79 -17.03 -1.13
C THR A 5 19.72 -15.96 -1.19
N HIS A 6 19.63 -15.16 -0.15
CA HIS A 6 18.79 -13.95 -0.08
C HIS A 6 19.46 -12.85 -0.91
N GLN A 7 18.88 -12.46 -2.05
CA GLN A 7 19.34 -11.31 -2.83
C GLN A 7 18.71 -10.03 -2.30
N SER A 8 19.49 -9.26 -1.55
CA SER A 8 19.19 -7.87 -1.23
C SER A 8 19.20 -7.02 -2.49
N ARG A 9 18.09 -6.36 -2.79
CA ARG A 9 18.04 -5.31 -3.80
C ARG A 9 18.77 -4.07 -3.28
N ALA A 10 20.05 -3.96 -3.64
CA ALA A 10 20.86 -2.77 -3.41
C ALA A 10 20.47 -1.68 -4.42
N GLY A 11 20.25 -0.46 -3.90
CA GLY A 11 19.94 0.74 -4.65
C GLY A 11 20.96 1.03 -5.76
N ARG A 12 20.48 1.37 -6.94
CA ARG A 12 21.29 1.84 -8.06
C ARG A 12 21.69 3.29 -7.82
N MET A 13 22.92 3.50 -7.34
CA MET A 13 23.61 4.78 -7.46
C MET A 13 23.92 5.05 -8.92
N ARG A 14 23.33 6.13 -9.48
CA ARG A 14 23.71 6.67 -10.78
C ARG A 14 24.93 7.56 -10.58
N THR A 15 26.11 7.06 -10.97
CA THR A 15 27.32 7.86 -11.12
C THR A 15 27.23 8.63 -12.43
N ALA A 16 27.18 9.96 -12.35
CA ALA A 16 27.38 10.84 -13.49
C ALA A 16 28.86 10.86 -13.88
N GLY A 17 29.20 10.28 -15.01
CA GLY A 17 30.51 10.37 -15.62
C GLY A 17 30.63 11.65 -16.44
N LEU A 18 31.51 12.55 -16.01
CA LEU A 18 31.94 13.71 -16.77
C LEU A 18 33.02 13.25 -17.76
N ALA A 19 32.73 13.28 -19.08
CA ALA A 19 33.71 13.11 -20.11
C ALA A 19 33.87 14.44 -20.87
N PHE A 20 35.02 15.09 -20.71
CA PHE A 20 35.51 16.17 -21.56
C PHE A 20 36.03 15.58 -22.88
N ALA A 21 35.56 16.04 -24.01
CA ALA A 21 36.25 15.88 -25.28
C ALA A 21 36.14 17.17 -26.07
N ILE A 22 37.30 17.72 -26.40
CA ILE A 22 37.58 18.90 -27.19
C ILE A 22 37.51 18.55 -28.68
N GLY A 23 36.82 19.39 -29.45
CA GLY A 23 37.23 19.71 -30.84
C GLY A 23 36.51 18.99 -31.95
N ALA A 24 35.71 19.75 -32.72
CA ALA A 24 35.87 20.04 -34.16
C ALA A 24 34.62 20.74 -34.70
N LEU A 25 34.84 21.86 -35.33
CA LEU A 25 33.86 22.65 -36.09
C LEU A 25 33.42 21.86 -37.31
N ILE A 26 32.14 21.53 -37.44
CA ILE A 26 31.51 21.20 -38.72
C ILE A 26 30.16 21.94 -38.79
N VAL A 27 30.09 22.89 -39.71
CA VAL A 27 28.86 23.54 -40.16
C VAL A 27 28.05 22.52 -40.95
N GLY A 28 26.88 22.12 -40.45
CA GLY A 28 25.95 21.20 -41.07
C GLY A 28 24.53 21.54 -40.66
N THR A 29 23.77 22.15 -41.56
CA THR A 29 22.34 22.43 -41.49
C THR A 29 21.55 21.16 -41.38
N GLY A 30 20.58 21.12 -40.45
CA GLY A 30 19.55 20.06 -40.38
C GLY A 30 19.33 19.55 -38.99
N GLY A 31 18.75 20.39 -38.11
CA GLY A 31 18.29 19.93 -36.80
C GLY A 31 17.03 19.09 -36.94
N VAL A 32 17.16 17.77 -36.99
CA VAL A 32 16.08 16.86 -36.60
C VAL A 32 16.06 16.85 -35.09
N ALA A 33 15.10 17.55 -34.50
CA ALA A 33 14.78 17.39 -33.12
C ALA A 33 14.36 15.91 -32.92
N SER A 34 15.25 15.12 -32.33
CA SER A 34 14.88 13.82 -31.83
C SER A 34 13.87 14.07 -30.71
N ALA A 35 12.58 13.85 -31.00
CA ALA A 35 11.58 13.67 -29.97
C ALA A 35 12.08 12.50 -29.15
N GLN A 36 12.48 12.77 -27.91
CA GLN A 36 12.68 11.75 -26.92
C GLN A 36 11.30 11.15 -26.68
N ASP A 37 11.12 9.94 -27.18
CA ASP A 37 9.99 9.08 -26.85
C ASP A 37 10.04 8.92 -25.33
N ALA A 38 9.22 9.73 -24.63
CA ALA A 38 8.97 9.53 -23.22
C ALA A 38 8.17 8.22 -23.14
N SER A 39 8.89 7.13 -22.89
CA SER A 39 8.23 5.86 -22.54
C SER A 39 7.24 6.16 -21.42
N PRO A 40 5.95 5.86 -21.57
CA PRO A 40 5.00 6.08 -20.50
C PRO A 40 5.53 5.38 -19.26
N ALA A 41 5.58 6.10 -18.14
CA ALA A 41 5.91 5.49 -16.86
C ALA A 41 4.96 4.30 -16.67
N ALA A 42 5.52 3.12 -16.42
CA ALA A 42 4.71 1.94 -16.15
C ALA A 42 3.87 2.26 -14.93
N THR A 43 2.54 2.27 -15.07
CA THR A 43 1.61 2.42 -13.98
C THR A 43 1.75 1.20 -13.07
N GLU A 44 2.10 1.41 -11.82
CA GLU A 44 2.13 0.34 -10.81
C GLU A 44 0.69 -0.04 -10.46
N VAL A 45 0.43 -1.35 -10.37
CA VAL A 45 -0.91 -1.87 -10.05
C VAL A 45 -0.86 -2.58 -8.72
N TYR A 46 -1.53 -2.02 -7.72
CA TYR A 46 -1.70 -2.65 -6.42
C TYR A 46 -2.96 -3.50 -6.38
N THR A 47 -2.78 -4.80 -6.15
CA THR A 47 -3.89 -5.74 -6.06
C THR A 47 -4.24 -6.00 -4.61
N VAL A 48 -5.46 -5.66 -4.22
CA VAL A 48 -6.03 -6.04 -2.93
C VAL A 48 -6.59 -7.46 -3.08
N ASN A 49 -6.16 -8.37 -2.22
CA ASN A 49 -6.56 -9.78 -2.24
C ASN A 49 -7.32 -10.16 -0.96
N ALA A 50 -8.05 -11.27 -1.01
CA ALA A 50 -8.66 -11.88 0.16
C ALA A 50 -7.83 -13.09 0.62
N VAL A 51 -7.61 -13.18 1.93
CA VAL A 51 -6.94 -14.32 2.58
C VAL A 51 -7.85 -14.86 3.67
N THR A 52 -7.85 -16.17 3.86
CA THR A 52 -8.62 -16.84 4.92
C THR A 52 -7.70 -17.56 5.87
N ASP A 53 -7.88 -17.29 7.16
CA ASP A 53 -7.21 -17.98 8.26
C ASP A 53 -8.19 -18.26 9.43
N ALA A 54 -7.65 -18.53 10.64
CA ALA A 54 -8.46 -18.75 11.83
C ALA A 54 -9.22 -17.50 12.30
N THR A 55 -8.79 -16.29 11.90
CA THR A 55 -9.46 -15.02 12.20
C THR A 55 -10.67 -14.78 11.30
N GLY A 56 -10.70 -15.38 10.13
CA GLY A 56 -11.75 -15.24 9.12
C GLY A 56 -11.19 -14.96 7.73
N THR A 57 -12.02 -14.38 6.87
CA THR A 57 -11.60 -13.92 5.52
C THR A 57 -11.47 -12.41 5.53
N PHE A 58 -10.26 -11.93 5.27
CA PHE A 58 -9.91 -10.51 5.36
C PHE A 58 -9.03 -10.07 4.18
N LEU A 59 -8.89 -8.76 4.04
CA LEU A 59 -8.15 -8.14 2.96
C LEU A 59 -6.66 -8.04 3.27
N THR A 60 -5.86 -8.21 2.23
CA THR A 60 -4.43 -7.91 2.23
C THR A 60 -4.10 -6.96 1.09
N GLY A 61 -3.18 -6.05 1.33
CA GLY A 61 -2.65 -5.11 0.36
C GLY A 61 -1.28 -5.55 -0.17
N GLU A 62 -0.36 -4.58 -0.23
CA GLU A 62 1.01 -4.79 -0.71
C GLU A 62 1.74 -5.90 0.06
N ASP A 63 2.52 -6.69 -0.66
CA ASP A 63 3.33 -7.77 -0.08
C ASP A 63 2.52 -8.77 0.78
N GLY A 64 1.19 -8.84 0.58
CA GLY A 64 0.32 -9.70 1.36
C GLY A 64 0.13 -9.25 2.81
N LYS A 65 0.44 -8.00 3.12
CA LYS A 65 0.22 -7.43 4.46
C LYS A 65 -1.26 -7.23 4.74
N THR A 66 -1.66 -7.54 5.96
CA THR A 66 -3.06 -7.44 6.39
C THR A 66 -3.53 -5.99 6.43
N LEU A 67 -4.74 -5.78 5.93
CA LEU A 67 -5.44 -4.50 6.03
C LEU A 67 -6.39 -4.49 7.23
N TYR A 68 -6.51 -3.31 7.85
CA TYR A 68 -7.31 -3.10 9.05
C TYR A 68 -8.30 -1.96 8.88
N PHE A 69 -9.44 -2.07 9.56
CA PHE A 69 -10.38 -0.98 9.81
C PHE A 69 -10.15 -0.37 11.19
N PHE A 70 -10.39 0.92 11.26
CA PHE A 70 -10.43 1.68 12.51
C PHE A 70 -11.87 2.06 12.82
N THR A 71 -12.45 1.54 13.91
CA THR A 71 -13.88 1.72 14.22
C THR A 71 -14.30 3.18 14.45
N PRO A 72 -13.41 4.09 14.95
CA PRO A 72 -13.75 5.50 15.04
C PRO A 72 -13.90 6.23 13.70
N ASP A 73 -13.45 5.64 12.58
CA ASP A 73 -13.70 6.17 11.23
C ASP A 73 -15.17 5.94 10.84
N ALA A 74 -16.06 6.72 11.46
CA ALA A 74 -17.50 6.56 11.32
C ALA A 74 -18.09 7.20 10.06
N VAL A 75 -17.32 8.10 9.41
CA VAL A 75 -17.76 8.81 8.21
C VAL A 75 -17.11 8.18 6.97
N PRO A 76 -17.90 7.67 6.03
CA PRO A 76 -17.35 7.09 4.80
C PRO A 76 -16.46 8.09 4.05
N GLY A 77 -15.28 7.64 3.61
CA GLY A 77 -14.33 8.47 2.88
C GLY A 77 -13.67 9.56 3.73
N ALA A 78 -13.60 9.34 5.06
CA ALA A 78 -12.88 10.23 5.97
C ALA A 78 -12.17 9.40 7.05
N SER A 79 -10.99 9.87 7.47
CA SER A 79 -10.18 9.25 8.52
C SER A 79 -9.99 10.22 9.68
N VAL A 80 -10.11 9.71 10.92
CA VAL A 80 -9.73 10.44 12.13
C VAL A 80 -8.38 9.96 12.70
N CYS A 81 -7.73 8.99 12.05
CA CYS A 81 -6.42 8.49 12.41
C CYS A 81 -5.34 9.43 11.87
N GLU A 82 -4.78 10.26 12.74
CA GLU A 82 -3.75 11.27 12.45
C GLU A 82 -2.62 11.23 13.50
N GLY A 83 -1.49 11.90 13.23
CA GLY A 83 -0.37 12.01 14.16
C GLY A 83 0.16 10.65 14.61
N ASP A 84 0.19 10.41 15.92
CA ASP A 84 0.71 9.16 16.51
C ASP A 84 -0.09 7.92 16.07
N CYS A 85 -1.35 8.10 15.69
CA CYS A 85 -2.16 7.02 15.15
C CYS A 85 -1.54 6.50 13.83
N ILE A 86 -1.26 7.40 12.87
CA ILE A 86 -0.66 7.04 11.58
C ILE A 86 0.75 6.48 11.73
N ALA A 87 1.50 6.89 12.75
CA ALA A 87 2.82 6.34 13.01
C ALA A 87 2.80 4.84 13.35
N ASN A 88 1.74 4.37 13.99
CA ASN A 88 1.54 2.96 14.34
C ASN A 88 0.67 2.20 13.31
N TRP A 89 -0.23 2.91 12.64
CA TRP A 89 -1.19 2.39 11.68
C TRP A 89 -1.07 3.15 10.36
N PRO A 90 -0.02 2.88 9.57
CA PRO A 90 0.16 3.54 8.28
C PRO A 90 -1.07 3.37 7.39
N ALA A 91 -1.55 4.48 6.83
CA ALA A 91 -2.64 4.43 5.87
C ALA A 91 -2.20 3.66 4.61
N PHE A 92 -3.10 2.90 4.01
CA PHE A 92 -2.86 2.40 2.67
C PHE A 92 -3.08 3.55 1.69
N LEU A 93 -1.99 4.08 1.16
CA LEU A 93 -1.99 5.21 0.24
C LEU A 93 -1.90 4.72 -1.21
N LEU A 94 -2.41 5.53 -2.13
CA LEU A 94 -2.28 5.34 -3.57
C LEU A 94 -1.61 6.58 -4.17
N GLU A 95 -0.47 6.40 -4.81
CA GLU A 95 0.23 7.47 -5.51
C GLU A 95 -0.43 7.77 -6.88
N ALA A 96 -0.06 8.92 -7.49
CA ALA A 96 -0.75 9.41 -8.68
C ALA A 96 -0.53 8.53 -9.94
N ASP A 97 0.56 7.78 -9.99
CA ASP A 97 0.93 6.85 -11.06
C ASP A 97 0.58 5.38 -10.77
N GLU A 98 -0.19 5.16 -9.69
CA GLU A 98 -0.62 3.83 -9.24
C GLU A 98 -2.10 3.61 -9.50
N THR A 99 -2.48 2.36 -9.67
CA THR A 99 -3.88 1.94 -9.80
C THR A 99 -4.20 0.80 -8.85
N LEU A 100 -5.47 0.76 -8.40
CA LEU A 100 -5.99 -0.34 -7.59
C LEU A 100 -6.60 -1.42 -8.48
N ALA A 101 -6.30 -2.67 -8.18
CA ALA A 101 -6.98 -3.82 -8.74
C ALA A 101 -7.65 -4.64 -7.63
N VAL A 102 -8.77 -5.21 -7.96
CA VAL A 102 -9.52 -6.13 -7.10
C VAL A 102 -9.06 -7.55 -7.40
N GLY A 103 -8.50 -8.21 -6.40
CA GLY A 103 -8.04 -9.59 -6.48
C GLY A 103 -9.16 -10.60 -6.25
N GLU A 104 -8.77 -11.88 -6.25
CA GLU A 104 -9.70 -12.98 -6.04
C GLU A 104 -10.31 -12.95 -4.63
N GLY A 105 -11.61 -13.22 -4.54
CA GLY A 105 -12.36 -13.29 -3.27
C GLY A 105 -12.77 -11.94 -2.69
N VAL A 106 -12.36 -10.83 -3.28
CA VAL A 106 -12.75 -9.48 -2.84
C VAL A 106 -14.09 -9.11 -3.47
N THR A 107 -15.08 -8.75 -2.65
CA THR A 107 -16.48 -8.53 -3.11
C THR A 107 -16.95 -7.09 -2.98
N GLY A 108 -16.30 -6.28 -2.14
CA GLY A 108 -16.65 -4.88 -1.92
C GLY A 108 -15.98 -3.92 -2.90
N VAL A 109 -16.18 -2.64 -2.70
CA VAL A 109 -15.72 -1.57 -3.59
C VAL A 109 -14.47 -0.90 -3.02
N LEU A 110 -13.39 -0.92 -3.81
CA LEU A 110 -12.20 -0.10 -3.54
C LEU A 110 -12.40 1.30 -4.11
N ALA A 111 -12.06 2.30 -3.32
CA ALA A 111 -12.06 3.70 -3.72
C ALA A 111 -10.92 4.44 -3.02
N THR A 112 -10.67 5.70 -3.40
CA THR A 112 -9.72 6.57 -2.72
C THR A 112 -10.40 7.86 -2.27
N PHE A 113 -9.86 8.47 -1.22
CA PHE A 113 -10.29 9.78 -0.74
C PHE A 113 -9.08 10.61 -0.28
N PRO A 114 -9.16 11.96 -0.37
CA PRO A 114 -8.07 12.81 0.08
C PRO A 114 -8.04 12.89 1.61
N ARG A 115 -6.85 12.77 2.19
CA ARG A 115 -6.56 13.05 3.60
C ARG A 115 -6.30 14.53 3.81
N SER A 116 -6.27 14.96 5.09
CA SER A 116 -5.96 16.35 5.48
C SER A 116 -4.58 16.83 5.04
N ASP A 117 -3.62 15.91 4.88
CA ASP A 117 -2.25 16.16 4.41
C ASP A 117 -2.11 16.17 2.88
N GLY A 118 -3.20 15.93 2.14
CA GLY A 118 -3.24 15.91 0.68
C GLY A 118 -2.89 14.57 0.04
N THR A 119 -2.53 13.55 0.82
CA THR A 119 -2.33 12.19 0.31
C THR A 119 -3.67 11.52 -0.02
N MET A 120 -3.65 10.53 -0.91
CA MET A 120 -4.84 9.76 -1.29
C MET A 120 -4.83 8.42 -0.55
N GLN A 121 -5.82 8.22 0.34
CA GLN A 121 -5.96 6.96 1.07
C GLN A 121 -6.99 6.05 0.42
N VAL A 122 -6.68 4.75 0.41
CA VAL A 122 -7.60 3.70 -0.03
C VAL A 122 -8.69 3.47 1.01
N SER A 123 -9.90 3.25 0.53
CA SER A 123 -11.04 2.77 1.32
C SER A 123 -11.65 1.53 0.69
N TYR A 124 -12.23 0.70 1.55
CA TYR A 124 -13.04 -0.45 1.17
C TYR A 124 -14.47 -0.28 1.69
N ASP A 125 -15.44 -0.31 0.80
CA ASP A 125 -16.86 0.02 1.08
C ASP A 125 -17.01 1.36 1.84
N GLY A 126 -16.18 2.34 1.46
CA GLY A 126 -16.15 3.67 2.06
C GLY A 126 -15.38 3.76 3.37
N ARG A 127 -14.89 2.67 3.94
CA ARG A 127 -14.10 2.66 5.19
C ARG A 127 -12.62 2.75 4.88
N PRO A 128 -11.87 3.69 5.50
CA PRO A 128 -10.41 3.75 5.39
C PRO A 128 -9.75 2.43 5.77
N VAL A 129 -8.71 2.05 5.05
CA VAL A 129 -7.91 0.86 5.36
C VAL A 129 -6.47 1.23 5.69
N TYR A 130 -5.87 0.46 6.60
CA TYR A 130 -4.57 0.72 7.20
C TYR A 130 -3.74 -0.55 7.29
N TYR A 131 -2.42 -0.38 7.36
CA TYR A 131 -1.49 -1.41 7.80
C TYR A 131 -1.23 -1.31 9.29
N PHE A 132 -0.61 -2.32 9.88
CA PHE A 132 -0.09 -2.27 11.24
C PHE A 132 1.43 -2.46 11.24
N ILE A 133 2.18 -1.57 11.91
CA ILE A 133 3.65 -1.66 11.95
C ILE A 133 4.16 -2.94 12.63
N GLY A 134 3.36 -3.57 13.47
CA GLY A 134 3.70 -4.83 14.13
C GLY A 134 3.63 -6.06 13.23
N ASP A 135 2.97 -5.95 12.06
CA ASP A 135 2.90 -7.01 11.07
C ASP A 135 4.17 -7.01 10.21
N GLN A 136 5.03 -7.99 10.43
CA GLN A 136 6.37 -8.08 9.82
C GLN A 136 6.40 -9.02 8.61
N ALA A 137 5.40 -9.90 8.48
CA ALA A 137 5.29 -10.88 7.42
C ALA A 137 3.89 -10.85 6.78
N ALA A 138 3.79 -11.35 5.55
CA ALA A 138 2.51 -11.59 4.89
C ALA A 138 1.60 -12.46 5.77
N GLY A 139 0.33 -12.06 5.90
CA GLY A 139 -0.67 -12.76 6.70
C GLY A 139 -0.52 -12.61 8.23
N ASP A 140 0.44 -11.82 8.73
CA ASP A 140 0.44 -11.43 10.14
C ASP A 140 -0.86 -10.66 10.46
N VAL A 141 -1.52 -10.98 11.59
CA VAL A 141 -2.77 -10.35 12.06
C VAL A 141 -2.61 -9.82 13.50
N LYS A 142 -1.42 -9.33 13.84
CA LYS A 142 -1.08 -8.88 15.20
C LYS A 142 -1.84 -7.61 15.63
N GLY A 143 -2.42 -6.91 14.66
CA GLY A 143 -3.27 -5.74 14.89
C GLY A 143 -4.70 -6.06 15.31
N GLN A 144 -5.13 -7.33 15.18
CA GLN A 144 -6.51 -7.72 15.48
C GLN A 144 -6.88 -7.46 16.94
N GLY A 145 -7.95 -6.68 17.15
CA GLY A 145 -8.52 -6.39 18.48
C GLY A 145 -7.73 -5.37 19.30
N ILE A 146 -6.71 -4.72 18.76
CA ILE A 146 -5.94 -3.70 19.50
C ILE A 146 -6.87 -2.56 19.92
N GLY A 147 -6.90 -2.30 21.23
CA GLY A 147 -7.70 -1.25 21.85
C GLY A 147 -9.21 -1.38 21.64
N ASP A 148 -9.69 -2.54 21.21
CA ASP A 148 -11.10 -2.80 20.84
C ASP A 148 -11.63 -1.87 19.73
N VAL A 149 -10.72 -1.28 18.94
CA VAL A 149 -11.05 -0.35 17.84
C VAL A 149 -10.40 -0.72 16.52
N TRP A 150 -9.41 -1.62 16.51
CA TRP A 150 -8.71 -2.07 15.31
C TRP A 150 -9.06 -3.52 14.99
N PHE A 151 -9.54 -3.75 13.79
CA PHE A 151 -9.94 -5.09 13.33
C PHE A 151 -9.49 -5.33 11.91
N VAL A 152 -9.16 -6.58 11.57
CA VAL A 152 -8.87 -6.93 10.18
C VAL A 152 -10.02 -6.50 9.27
N ALA A 153 -9.71 -5.99 8.09
CA ALA A 153 -10.69 -5.56 7.11
C ALA A 153 -11.34 -6.79 6.47
N ALA A 154 -12.48 -7.22 7.01
CA ALA A 154 -13.22 -8.36 6.49
C ALA A 154 -13.75 -8.08 5.08
N VAL A 155 -13.75 -9.10 4.20
CA VAL A 155 -14.15 -8.96 2.78
C VAL A 155 -15.61 -8.58 2.58
N ASP A 156 -16.48 -8.81 3.56
CA ASP A 156 -17.88 -8.40 3.56
C ASP A 156 -18.10 -6.98 4.12
N GLY A 157 -16.99 -6.24 4.40
CA GLY A 157 -17.03 -4.92 5.01
C GLY A 157 -17.41 -4.92 6.49
N SER A 158 -17.68 -6.09 7.08
CA SER A 158 -17.99 -6.19 8.51
C SER A 158 -16.76 -5.95 9.37
N VAL A 159 -16.98 -5.51 10.61
CA VAL A 159 -15.95 -5.53 11.64
C VAL A 159 -16.16 -6.82 12.43
N PRO A 160 -15.20 -7.74 12.44
CA PRO A 160 -15.29 -8.92 13.28
C PRO A 160 -15.57 -8.49 14.72
N ALA A 161 -16.51 -9.14 15.38
CA ALA A 161 -16.74 -8.89 16.80
C ALA A 161 -15.43 -9.13 17.54
N ALA A 162 -15.03 -8.19 18.41
CA ALA A 162 -13.91 -8.42 19.31
C ALA A 162 -14.11 -9.80 19.99
N PRO A 163 -13.06 -10.64 20.10
CA PRO A 163 -13.19 -11.88 20.83
C PRO A 163 -13.70 -11.52 22.21
N ALA A 164 -14.85 -12.10 22.60
CA ALA A 164 -15.42 -11.87 23.92
C ALA A 164 -14.30 -12.08 24.94
N ALA A 165 -14.02 -11.05 25.76
CA ALA A 165 -13.02 -11.16 26.80
C ALA A 165 -13.29 -12.46 27.57
N SER A 166 -12.36 -13.42 27.46
CA SER A 166 -12.44 -14.64 28.20
C SER A 166 -12.36 -14.25 29.67
N THR A 167 -13.51 -14.20 30.34
CA THR A 167 -13.55 -14.12 31.78
C THR A 167 -12.98 -15.44 32.28
N ALA A 168 -11.68 -15.43 32.56
CA ALA A 168 -11.06 -16.52 33.30
C ALA A 168 -11.70 -16.58 34.67
N PRO A 169 -12.02 -17.79 35.19
CA PRO A 169 -12.60 -18.00 36.48
C PRO A 169 -11.65 -17.62 37.63
#